data_163dd8f7bb69fa75647a007e70afbb0d
#
_entry.id   163dd8f7bb69fa75647a007e70afbb0d
#
_cell.length_a   1.000
_cell.length_b   1.000
_cell.length_c   1.000
_cell.angle_alpha   90.00
_cell.angle_beta   90.00
_cell.angle_gamma   90.00
#
_symmetry.space_group_name_H-M   'P 1'
#
loop_
_entity.id
_entity.type
_entity.pdbx_description
1 polymer ?
#
loop_
_entity_poly.entity_id
_entity_poly.type
_entity_poly.pdbx_seq_one_letter_code
_entity_poly.pdbx_strand_id
1 'polypeptide(L)'
;RLVGQKHMLTSIGDWLLRPEPDSGYRQFQISFRLPSGRYVSAPWKRTGEALFVGYNSPIAWEGVVVFSHQKSDVIDVNNSIFEVTILGKFPRLDREDFNSWVREAAQGVSSLLGFFPRSRVQVIITPSDRGSAIIPWAYITRGGGAAIHLFVRRSANLEQLLWDWSLPHEMSHFMLPHIDSGDYWLIEGLPTYLQHLSMTRSGS
;
A
#
# COMPACT_ATOMS: atom_id res chain seq x y z
N ARG A 1 -11.41 -0.09 12.81
CA ARG A 1 -10.46 0.22 13.89
C ARG A 1 -10.11 1.72 13.88
N LEU A 2 -10.15 2.39 15.02
CA LEU A 2 -9.65 3.75 15.17
C LEU A 2 -8.12 3.71 15.37
N VAL A 3 -7.39 4.52 14.60
CA VAL A 3 -5.95 4.73 14.77
C VAL A 3 -5.73 6.16 15.21
N GLY A 4 -5.49 6.32 16.51
CA GLY A 4 -5.56 7.62 17.14
C GLY A 4 -6.97 8.24 17.04
N GLN A 5 -7.13 9.49 17.45
CA GLN A 5 -8.44 10.18 17.42
C GLN A 5 -8.82 10.72 16.02
N LYS A 6 -7.95 10.56 15.01
CA LYS A 6 -8.06 11.29 13.72
C LYS A 6 -8.22 10.39 12.50
N HIS A 7 -7.98 9.09 12.63
CA HIS A 7 -8.02 8.17 11.50
C HIS A 7 -8.85 6.94 11.83
N MET A 8 -9.62 6.47 10.85
CA MET A 8 -10.36 5.23 10.93
C MET A 8 -9.94 4.34 9.77
N LEU A 9 -9.54 3.11 10.10
CA LEU A 9 -9.29 2.05 9.13
C LEU A 9 -10.43 1.05 9.22
N THR A 10 -10.91 0.61 8.08
CA THR A 10 -11.90 -0.45 8.00
C THR A 10 -11.55 -1.40 6.86
N SER A 11 -11.62 -2.69 7.13
CA SER A 11 -11.55 -3.70 6.08
C SER A 11 -12.76 -3.56 5.16
N ILE A 12 -12.53 -3.67 3.87
CA ILE A 12 -13.61 -3.58 2.87
C ILE A 12 -14.66 -4.66 3.11
N GLY A 13 -14.22 -5.87 3.44
CA GLY A 13 -15.09 -7.01 3.70
C GLY A 13 -16.01 -6.85 4.92
N ASP A 14 -15.70 -5.93 5.87
CA ASP A 14 -16.49 -5.75 7.08
C ASP A 14 -17.78 -4.95 6.86
N TRP A 15 -17.86 -4.15 5.81
CA TRP A 15 -18.98 -3.22 5.63
C TRP A 15 -19.52 -3.08 4.21
N LEU A 16 -18.75 -3.50 3.20
CA LEU A 16 -19.16 -3.38 1.81
C LEU A 16 -19.70 -4.72 1.27
N LEU A 17 -20.96 -4.71 0.89
CA LEU A 17 -21.55 -5.81 0.14
C LEU A 17 -21.01 -5.79 -1.28
N ARG A 18 -20.55 -6.92 -1.76
CA ARG A 18 -20.10 -7.10 -3.15
C ARG A 18 -21.00 -8.07 -3.90
N PRO A 19 -21.09 -7.93 -5.22
CA PRO A 19 -21.72 -8.96 -6.06
C PRO A 19 -20.99 -10.30 -5.94
N GLU A 20 -21.71 -11.39 -6.09
CA GLU A 20 -21.09 -12.72 -6.23
C GLU A 20 -20.02 -12.69 -7.33
N PRO A 21 -18.85 -13.34 -7.12
CA PRO A 21 -17.77 -13.37 -8.10
C PRO A 21 -18.23 -13.82 -9.49
N ASP A 22 -19.15 -14.79 -9.55
CA ASP A 22 -19.66 -15.40 -10.79
C ASP A 22 -20.84 -14.66 -11.41
N SER A 23 -21.27 -13.54 -10.84
CA SER A 23 -22.41 -12.75 -11.33
C SER A 23 -22.21 -12.12 -12.71
N GLY A 24 -21.06 -12.29 -13.33
CA GLY A 24 -20.70 -11.62 -14.59
C GLY A 24 -20.35 -10.14 -14.40
N TYR A 25 -20.47 -9.62 -13.22
CA TYR A 25 -20.19 -8.25 -12.89
C TYR A 25 -18.67 -7.98 -12.94
N ARG A 26 -18.26 -6.93 -13.66
CA ARG A 26 -16.82 -6.70 -13.91
C ARG A 26 -16.30 -5.43 -13.24
N GLN A 27 -17.15 -4.44 -13.06
CA GLN A 27 -16.77 -3.12 -12.57
C GLN A 27 -17.82 -2.56 -11.62
N PHE A 28 -17.38 -1.81 -10.63
CA PHE A 28 -18.25 -1.06 -9.73
C PHE A 28 -17.71 0.35 -9.51
N GLN A 29 -18.58 1.25 -9.10
CA GLN A 29 -18.25 2.60 -8.72
C GLN A 29 -18.69 2.87 -7.28
N ILE A 30 -17.82 3.48 -6.49
CA ILE A 30 -18.10 3.84 -5.10
C ILE A 30 -17.87 5.34 -4.92
N SER A 31 -18.87 6.02 -4.38
CA SER A 31 -18.81 7.41 -3.97
C SER A 31 -18.96 7.52 -2.46
N PHE A 32 -18.05 8.26 -1.82
CA PHE A 32 -18.11 8.53 -0.38
C PHE A 32 -18.64 9.94 -0.14
N ARG A 33 -19.67 10.05 0.72
CA ARG A 33 -20.11 11.34 1.25
C ARG A 33 -19.43 11.59 2.58
N LEU A 34 -18.48 12.51 2.60
CA LEU A 34 -17.65 12.77 3.76
C LEU A 34 -18.02 14.13 4.39
N PRO A 35 -17.94 14.26 5.73
CA PRO A 35 -17.98 15.55 6.38
C PRO A 35 -16.83 16.44 5.89
N SER A 36 -16.99 17.76 6.01
CA SER A 36 -15.94 18.73 5.67
C SER A 36 -14.63 18.44 6.41
N GLY A 37 -13.49 18.58 5.71
CA GLY A 37 -12.16 18.31 6.25
C GLY A 37 -11.87 16.83 6.48
N ARG A 38 -12.64 15.95 5.84
CA ARG A 38 -12.36 14.50 5.84
C ARG A 38 -11.97 14.04 4.44
N TYR A 39 -11.04 13.11 4.39
CA TYR A 39 -10.50 12.50 3.18
C TYR A 39 -10.61 11.00 3.26
N VAL A 40 -10.67 10.36 2.10
CA VAL A 40 -10.72 8.90 1.99
C VAL A 40 -9.58 8.44 1.08
N SER A 41 -8.90 7.37 1.51
CA SER A 41 -7.99 6.59 0.70
C SER A 41 -8.51 5.17 0.57
N ALA A 42 -8.50 4.63 -0.63
CA ALA A 42 -8.97 3.29 -0.95
C ALA A 42 -8.06 2.66 -2.01
N PRO A 43 -7.99 1.32 -2.09
CA PRO A 43 -7.10 0.65 -3.05
C PRO A 43 -7.57 0.76 -4.50
N TRP A 44 -8.80 1.21 -4.75
CA TRP A 44 -9.40 1.34 -6.07
C TRP A 44 -8.89 2.55 -6.84
N LYS A 45 -9.07 2.54 -8.16
CA LYS A 45 -8.72 3.66 -9.03
C LYS A 45 -9.56 4.89 -8.65
N ARG A 46 -8.90 5.96 -8.24
CA ARG A 46 -9.55 7.25 -7.95
C ARG A 46 -9.92 7.94 -9.26
N THR A 47 -11.18 8.35 -9.39
CA THR A 47 -11.71 9.10 -10.54
C THR A 47 -12.28 10.46 -10.16
N GLY A 48 -12.33 10.77 -8.86
CA GLY A 48 -12.75 12.04 -8.29
C GLY A 48 -12.26 12.18 -6.85
N GLU A 49 -12.60 13.26 -6.17
CA GLU A 49 -12.11 13.53 -4.81
C GLU A 49 -12.45 12.39 -3.84
N ALA A 50 -13.68 11.92 -3.89
CA ALA A 50 -14.16 10.79 -3.08
C ALA A 50 -14.89 9.74 -3.96
N LEU A 51 -14.49 9.62 -5.22
CA LEU A 51 -15.07 8.74 -6.21
C LEU A 51 -14.02 7.73 -6.69
N PHE A 52 -14.40 6.47 -6.67
CA PHE A 52 -13.51 5.36 -7.02
C PHE A 52 -14.19 4.38 -7.97
N VAL A 53 -13.38 3.76 -8.80
CA VAL A 53 -13.78 2.63 -9.66
C VAL A 53 -12.91 1.44 -9.30
N GLY A 54 -13.58 0.33 -9.02
CA GLY A 54 -12.94 -0.95 -8.76
C GLY A 54 -13.46 -2.02 -9.70
N TYR A 55 -12.76 -3.15 -9.71
CA TYR A 55 -13.13 -4.32 -10.49
C TYR A 55 -13.51 -5.46 -9.55
N ASN A 56 -14.55 -6.18 -9.88
CA ASN A 56 -14.88 -7.40 -9.16
C ASN A 56 -13.80 -8.45 -9.44
N SER A 57 -13.33 -9.09 -8.40
CA SER A 57 -12.28 -10.10 -8.45
C SER A 57 -12.76 -11.36 -7.73
N PRO A 58 -12.47 -12.56 -8.25
CA PRO A 58 -12.72 -13.80 -7.51
C PRO A 58 -11.84 -13.92 -6.26
N ILE A 59 -10.70 -13.22 -6.23
CA ILE A 59 -9.85 -13.13 -5.04
C ILE A 59 -10.58 -12.31 -3.97
N ALA A 60 -10.44 -12.71 -2.73
CA ALA A 60 -11.05 -12.02 -1.59
C ALA A 60 -10.79 -10.51 -1.62
N TRP A 61 -11.78 -9.73 -1.26
CA TRP A 61 -11.65 -8.28 -1.14
C TRP A 61 -10.88 -7.93 0.14
N GLU A 62 -9.65 -8.35 0.14
CA GLU A 62 -8.70 -7.95 1.14
C GLU A 62 -8.23 -6.54 0.81
N GLY A 63 -8.68 -5.59 1.53
CA GLY A 63 -8.28 -4.21 1.33
C GLY A 63 -8.79 -3.36 2.46
N VAL A 64 -8.19 -2.22 2.63
CA VAL A 64 -8.50 -1.28 3.70
C VAL A 64 -8.89 0.06 3.11
N VAL A 65 -9.99 0.60 3.59
CA VAL A 65 -10.35 2.00 3.36
C VAL A 65 -9.94 2.82 4.59
N VAL A 66 -9.27 3.92 4.33
CA VAL A 66 -8.82 4.86 5.36
C VAL A 66 -9.63 6.13 5.26
N PHE A 67 -10.23 6.55 6.37
CA PHE A 67 -10.82 7.87 6.54
C PHE A 67 -9.91 8.71 7.44
N SER A 68 -9.52 9.89 6.96
CA SER A 68 -8.51 10.73 7.59
C SER A 68 -8.91 12.21 7.59
N HIS A 69 -8.31 12.99 8.49
CA HIS A 69 -8.32 14.47 8.45
C HIS A 69 -7.25 15.05 7.54
N GLN A 70 -6.32 14.22 7.07
CA GLN A 70 -5.25 14.64 6.19
C GLN A 70 -5.41 13.98 4.84
N LYS A 71 -5.23 14.76 3.79
CA LYS A 71 -5.18 14.25 2.42
C LYS A 71 -3.92 13.39 2.24
N SER A 72 -4.07 12.27 1.54
CA SER A 72 -2.94 11.45 1.13
C SER A 72 -2.04 12.22 0.17
N ASP A 73 -0.75 11.95 0.23
CA ASP A 73 0.19 12.42 -0.80
C ASP A 73 0.08 11.55 -2.04
N VAL A 74 0.38 12.14 -3.17
CA VAL A 74 0.38 11.45 -4.45
C VAL A 74 1.77 11.56 -5.06
N ILE A 75 2.39 10.42 -5.30
CA ILE A 75 3.73 10.31 -5.88
C ILE A 75 3.59 9.61 -7.23
N ASP A 76 4.17 10.17 -8.27
CA ASP A 76 4.30 9.50 -9.57
C ASP A 76 5.72 8.94 -9.70
N VAL A 77 5.81 7.66 -10.03
CA VAL A 77 7.07 6.97 -10.34
C VAL A 77 6.86 6.12 -11.59
N ASN A 78 7.52 6.47 -12.68
CA ASN A 78 7.47 5.71 -13.94
C ASN A 78 6.02 5.43 -14.41
N ASN A 79 5.16 6.45 -14.41
CA ASN A 79 3.73 6.38 -14.75
C ASN A 79 2.87 5.52 -13.79
N SER A 80 3.37 5.26 -12.60
CA SER A 80 2.64 4.58 -11.53
C SER A 80 2.37 5.52 -10.38
N ILE A 81 1.13 5.58 -9.95
CA ILE A 81 0.67 6.47 -8.88
C ILE A 81 0.70 5.75 -7.54
N PHE A 82 1.42 6.31 -6.58
CA PHE A 82 1.41 5.87 -5.19
C PHE A 82 0.64 6.89 -4.35
N GLU A 83 -0.46 6.46 -3.75
CA GLU A 83 -1.24 7.29 -2.82
C GLU A 83 -0.83 6.95 -1.39
N VAL A 84 0.00 7.81 -0.78
CA VAL A 84 0.61 7.60 0.53
C VAL A 84 -0.24 8.24 1.62
N THR A 85 -0.71 7.43 2.56
CA THR A 85 -1.50 7.85 3.72
C THR A 85 -0.74 7.54 5.00
N ILE A 86 -0.36 8.58 5.74
CA ILE A 86 0.38 8.44 7.00
C ILE A 86 -0.59 8.58 8.18
N LEU A 87 -0.64 7.58 9.04
CA LEU A 87 -1.55 7.50 10.18
C LEU A 87 -0.80 7.82 11.48
N GLY A 88 -1.05 8.99 12.02
CA GLY A 88 -0.44 9.42 13.29
C GLY A 88 0.84 10.22 13.11
N LYS A 89 1.67 10.25 14.17
CA LYS A 89 2.87 11.10 14.23
C LYS A 89 4.13 10.27 14.38
N PHE A 90 5.17 10.70 13.71
CA PHE A 90 6.53 10.19 13.81
C PHE A 90 7.44 11.35 14.22
N PRO A 91 8.09 11.31 15.39
CA PRO A 91 8.87 12.44 15.91
C PRO A 91 10.10 12.81 15.08
N ARG A 92 10.61 11.86 14.27
CA ARG A 92 11.88 11.97 13.53
C ARG A 92 11.69 11.90 12.01
N LEU A 93 10.43 11.84 11.53
CA LEU A 93 10.08 11.72 10.13
C LEU A 93 8.94 12.68 9.81
N ASP A 94 9.06 13.36 8.72
CA ASP A 94 7.99 14.16 8.13
C ASP A 94 7.34 13.47 6.93
N ARG A 95 6.47 14.18 6.21
CA ARG A 95 5.75 13.63 5.05
C ARG A 95 6.68 13.42 3.86
N GLU A 96 7.65 14.32 3.67
CA GLU A 96 8.59 14.22 2.54
C GLU A 96 9.58 13.08 2.75
N ASP A 97 9.98 12.79 3.98
CA ASP A 97 10.80 11.62 4.28
C ASP A 97 10.11 10.33 3.82
N PHE A 98 8.82 10.18 4.14
CA PHE A 98 8.05 9.01 3.69
C PHE A 98 7.86 9.00 2.17
N ASN A 99 7.61 10.14 1.55
CA ASN A 99 7.46 10.25 0.11
C ASN A 99 8.76 9.89 -0.62
N SER A 100 9.90 10.34 -0.10
CA SER A 100 11.22 10.02 -0.64
C SER A 100 11.52 8.53 -0.52
N TRP A 101 11.26 7.93 0.63
CA TRP A 101 11.43 6.50 0.85
C TRP A 101 10.56 5.65 -0.09
N VAL A 102 9.27 5.98 -0.23
CA VAL A 102 8.37 5.28 -1.15
C VAL A 102 8.82 5.43 -2.61
N ARG A 103 9.26 6.63 -2.99
CA ARG A 103 9.77 6.90 -4.34
C ARG A 103 11.00 6.07 -4.64
N GLU A 104 11.97 6.04 -3.74
CA GLU A 104 13.21 5.29 -3.91
C GLU A 104 12.96 3.79 -4.03
N ALA A 105 12.16 3.21 -3.14
CA ALA A 105 11.77 1.79 -3.23
C ALA A 105 11.05 1.47 -4.56
N ALA A 106 10.12 2.33 -4.97
CA ALA A 106 9.39 2.14 -6.23
C ALA A 106 10.29 2.26 -7.45
N GLN A 107 11.26 3.17 -7.46
CA GLN A 107 12.27 3.29 -8.52
C GLN A 107 13.17 2.06 -8.58
N GLY A 108 13.65 1.57 -7.43
CA GLY A 108 14.46 0.36 -7.33
C GLY A 108 13.73 -0.85 -7.93
N VAL A 109 12.50 -1.10 -7.51
CA VAL A 109 11.67 -2.19 -8.05
C VAL A 109 11.37 -1.98 -9.53
N SER A 110 11.02 -0.76 -9.96
CA SER A 110 10.77 -0.45 -11.38
C SER A 110 11.99 -0.71 -12.25
N SER A 111 13.21 -0.53 -11.72
CA SER A 111 14.46 -0.73 -12.48
C SER A 111 14.63 -2.16 -12.99
N LEU A 112 13.96 -3.12 -12.35
CA LEU A 112 14.06 -4.54 -12.74
C LEU A 112 13.29 -4.86 -14.02
N LEU A 113 12.18 -4.16 -14.28
CA LEU A 113 11.31 -4.39 -15.43
C LEU A 113 11.26 -3.20 -16.40
N GLY A 114 11.82 -2.05 -16.04
CA GLY A 114 11.65 -0.79 -16.76
C GLY A 114 10.34 -0.05 -16.46
N PHE A 115 9.46 -0.62 -15.66
CA PHE A 115 8.20 -0.04 -15.21
C PHE A 115 7.77 -0.65 -13.86
N PHE A 116 6.88 0.02 -13.14
CA PHE A 116 6.25 -0.57 -11.95
C PHE A 116 5.00 -1.40 -12.38
N PRO A 117 4.80 -2.62 -11.86
CA PRO A 117 3.80 -3.55 -12.39
C PRO A 117 2.33 -3.21 -12.05
N ARG A 118 2.08 -2.10 -11.37
CA ARG A 118 0.75 -1.60 -11.02
C ARG A 118 0.65 -0.12 -11.32
N SER A 119 -0.38 0.28 -12.05
CA SER A 119 -0.59 1.70 -12.40
C SER A 119 -0.95 2.58 -11.19
N ARG A 120 -1.41 1.98 -10.12
CA ARG A 120 -1.75 2.65 -8.85
C ARG A 120 -1.58 1.70 -7.67
N VAL A 121 -1.02 2.24 -6.59
CA VAL A 121 -0.85 1.55 -5.31
C VAL A 121 -1.29 2.47 -4.17
N GLN A 122 -2.14 1.98 -3.28
CA GLN A 122 -2.38 2.60 -2.00
C GLN A 122 -1.27 2.20 -1.03
N VAL A 123 -0.63 3.17 -0.37
CA VAL A 123 0.39 2.93 0.66
C VAL A 123 -0.12 3.48 1.98
N ILE A 124 -0.28 2.62 2.97
CA ILE A 124 -0.76 3.00 4.32
C ILE A 124 0.38 2.81 5.30
N ILE A 125 0.79 3.88 5.96
CA ILE A 125 1.87 3.90 6.95
C ILE A 125 1.27 4.12 8.32
N THR A 126 1.38 3.10 9.18
CA THR A 126 0.84 3.10 10.54
C THR A 126 1.98 3.09 11.55
N PRO A 127 2.02 4.03 12.51
CA PRO A 127 3.03 3.99 13.57
C PRO A 127 2.83 2.77 14.46
N SER A 128 3.94 2.12 14.80
CA SER A 128 3.99 0.97 15.70
C SER A 128 4.97 1.21 16.84
N ASP A 129 4.55 0.82 18.02
CA ASP A 129 5.40 0.77 19.21
C ASP A 129 5.72 -0.69 19.60
N ARG A 130 5.41 -1.65 18.71
CA ARG A 130 5.62 -3.09 18.91
C ARG A 130 6.84 -3.59 18.14
N GLY A 131 7.53 -4.56 18.73
CA GLY A 131 8.67 -5.24 18.10
C GLY A 131 9.95 -4.39 18.08
N SER A 132 11.07 -5.02 17.70
CA SER A 132 12.39 -4.39 17.62
C SER A 132 12.79 -3.97 16.20
N ALA A 133 12.16 -4.52 15.17
CA ALA A 133 12.43 -4.18 13.77
C ALA A 133 11.98 -2.75 13.43
N ILE A 134 12.57 -2.12 12.42
CA ILE A 134 12.15 -0.80 11.93
C ILE A 134 10.74 -0.90 11.34
N ILE A 135 10.47 -1.95 10.60
CA ILE A 135 9.15 -2.32 10.10
C ILE A 135 8.78 -3.68 10.70
N PRO A 136 8.11 -3.72 11.87
CA PRO A 136 7.77 -4.99 12.53
C PRO A 136 6.74 -5.82 11.78
N TRP A 137 5.99 -5.20 10.87
CA TRP A 137 5.01 -5.90 10.04
C TRP A 137 4.68 -5.12 8.78
N ALA A 138 4.60 -5.81 7.67
CA ALA A 138 4.11 -5.28 6.40
C ALA A 138 3.30 -6.36 5.67
N TYR A 139 2.43 -5.96 4.77
CA TYR A 139 1.72 -6.88 3.87
C TYR A 139 1.13 -6.12 2.69
N ILE A 140 0.90 -6.85 1.61
CA ILE A 140 0.16 -6.36 0.45
C ILE A 140 -1.26 -6.91 0.41
N THR A 141 -2.13 -6.19 -0.27
CA THR A 141 -3.41 -6.71 -0.75
C THR A 141 -3.56 -6.48 -2.24
N ARG A 142 -4.25 -7.40 -2.92
CA ARG A 142 -4.45 -7.37 -4.38
C ARG A 142 -5.92 -7.41 -4.78
N GLY A 143 -6.78 -7.94 -3.91
CA GLY A 143 -8.22 -8.04 -4.14
C GLY A 143 -8.87 -6.67 -4.15
N GLY A 144 -9.46 -6.29 -5.30
CA GLY A 144 -10.08 -4.98 -5.47
C GLY A 144 -9.15 -3.83 -5.81
N GLY A 145 -7.83 -3.97 -5.61
CA GLY A 145 -6.80 -2.98 -5.92
C GLY A 145 -5.49 -3.26 -5.22
N ALA A 146 -4.40 -2.70 -5.72
CA ALA A 146 -3.08 -2.88 -5.12
C ALA A 146 -2.92 -1.97 -3.90
N ALA A 147 -2.56 -2.54 -2.76
CA ALA A 147 -2.25 -1.78 -1.56
C ALA A 147 -1.10 -2.41 -0.78
N ILE A 148 -0.33 -1.57 -0.10
CA ILE A 148 0.72 -1.93 0.84
C ILE A 148 0.37 -1.32 2.20
N HIS A 149 0.41 -2.11 3.25
CA HIS A 149 0.22 -1.64 4.61
C HIS A 149 1.49 -1.89 5.43
N LEU A 150 2.09 -0.81 5.91
CA LEU A 150 3.36 -0.81 6.64
C LEU A 150 3.12 -0.37 8.08
N PHE A 151 3.60 -1.15 9.03
CA PHE A 151 3.68 -0.78 10.43
C PHE A 151 5.12 -0.35 10.70
N VAL A 152 5.33 0.94 10.85
CA VAL A 152 6.66 1.54 10.99
C VAL A 152 6.88 1.93 12.44
N ARG A 153 8.06 1.60 12.98
CA ARG A 153 8.45 2.01 14.33
C ARG A 153 8.36 3.53 14.47
N ARG A 154 7.68 3.99 15.48
CA ARG A 154 7.46 5.43 15.71
C ARG A 154 8.76 6.22 15.86
N SER A 155 9.83 5.61 16.38
CA SER A 155 11.14 6.24 16.57
C SER A 155 12.07 6.11 15.37
N ALA A 156 11.63 5.50 14.26
CA ALA A 156 12.45 5.38 13.05
C ALA A 156 12.86 6.74 12.50
N ASN A 157 13.99 6.77 11.81
CA ASN A 157 14.47 7.89 11.01
C ASN A 157 14.56 7.50 9.52
N LEU A 158 14.82 8.48 8.65
CA LEU A 158 14.86 8.26 7.21
C LEU A 158 15.95 7.26 6.79
N GLU A 159 17.16 7.40 7.34
CA GLU A 159 18.27 6.49 7.04
C GLU A 159 17.89 5.03 7.34
N GLN A 160 17.25 4.77 8.48
CA GLN A 160 16.79 3.43 8.83
C GLN A 160 15.72 2.89 7.87
N LEU A 161 14.84 3.76 7.35
CA LEU A 161 13.83 3.36 6.35
C LEU A 161 14.47 3.03 5.01
N LEU A 162 15.45 3.83 4.56
CA LEU A 162 16.15 3.62 3.29
C LEU A 162 16.93 2.30 3.26
N TRP A 163 17.48 1.89 4.40
CA TRP A 163 18.18 0.60 4.54
C TRP A 163 17.26 -0.58 4.87
N ASP A 164 15.97 -0.34 5.17
CA ASP A 164 15.02 -1.41 5.49
C ASP A 164 14.50 -2.09 4.23
N TRP A 165 14.60 -3.39 4.20
CA TRP A 165 14.23 -4.24 3.07
C TRP A 165 12.74 -4.44 2.86
N SER A 166 11.90 -4.12 3.87
CA SER A 166 10.48 -4.53 3.88
C SER A 166 9.67 -3.90 2.75
N LEU A 167 9.86 -2.59 2.48
CA LEU A 167 9.07 -1.94 1.43
C LEU A 167 9.44 -2.44 0.01
N PRO A 168 10.72 -2.56 -0.37
CA PRO A 168 11.12 -3.22 -1.62
C PRO A 168 10.61 -4.65 -1.75
N HIS A 169 10.57 -5.40 -0.66
CA HIS A 169 10.01 -6.76 -0.62
C HIS A 169 8.51 -6.77 -0.94
N GLU A 170 7.73 -5.98 -0.21
CA GLU A 170 6.28 -5.87 -0.42
C GLU A 170 5.95 -5.38 -1.84
N MET A 171 6.72 -4.44 -2.37
CA MET A 171 6.57 -4.00 -3.75
C MET A 171 6.90 -5.10 -4.77
N SER A 172 7.88 -5.94 -4.47
CA SER A 172 8.30 -7.04 -5.35
C SER A 172 7.22 -8.11 -5.51
N HIS A 173 6.36 -8.30 -4.52
CA HIS A 173 5.19 -9.16 -4.65
C HIS A 173 4.28 -8.77 -5.83
N PHE A 174 4.20 -7.49 -6.20
CA PHE A 174 3.37 -7.06 -7.33
C PHE A 174 3.92 -7.46 -8.70
N MET A 175 5.19 -7.87 -8.78
CA MET A 175 5.81 -8.42 -9.99
C MET A 175 5.31 -9.83 -10.29
N LEU A 176 4.72 -10.50 -9.32
CA LEU A 176 4.26 -11.88 -9.42
C LEU A 176 2.75 -11.95 -9.64
N PRO A 177 2.26 -12.99 -10.34
CA PRO A 177 0.85 -13.32 -10.30
C PRO A 177 0.41 -13.71 -8.89
N HIS A 178 -0.89 -13.94 -8.71
CA HIS A 178 -1.36 -14.62 -7.52
C HIS A 178 -0.89 -16.08 -7.56
N ILE A 179 -0.26 -16.52 -6.46
CA ILE A 179 0.25 -17.87 -6.29
C ILE A 179 -0.51 -18.47 -5.12
N ASP A 180 -0.99 -19.70 -5.27
CA ASP A 180 -1.74 -20.39 -4.23
C ASP A 180 -0.86 -20.70 -3.00
N SER A 181 -1.47 -20.70 -1.83
CA SER A 181 -0.79 -20.82 -0.54
C SER A 181 0.05 -22.12 -0.36
N GLY A 182 -0.13 -23.10 -1.23
CA GLY A 182 0.71 -24.34 -1.22
C GLY A 182 2.16 -24.10 -1.63
N ASP A 183 2.45 -23.05 -2.38
CA ASP A 183 3.78 -22.72 -2.89
C ASP A 183 4.42 -21.56 -2.12
N TYR A 184 4.35 -21.61 -0.80
CA TYR A 184 4.83 -20.55 0.09
C TYR A 184 6.31 -20.14 -0.17
N TRP A 185 7.16 -21.10 -0.50
CA TRP A 185 8.55 -20.84 -0.85
C TRP A 185 8.70 -19.94 -2.08
N LEU A 186 7.77 -20.04 -3.06
CA LEU A 186 7.76 -19.21 -4.24
C LEU A 186 7.14 -17.86 -3.95
N ILE A 187 6.07 -17.83 -3.11
CA ILE A 187 5.39 -16.60 -2.70
C ILE A 187 6.37 -15.65 -2.02
N GLU A 188 7.24 -16.17 -1.14
CA GLU A 188 8.15 -15.35 -0.35
C GLU A 188 9.60 -15.34 -0.89
N GLY A 189 10.05 -16.47 -1.44
CA GLY A 189 11.43 -16.59 -1.92
C GLY A 189 11.72 -15.73 -3.13
N LEU A 190 10.78 -15.64 -4.08
CA LEU A 190 10.97 -14.83 -5.29
C LEU A 190 10.91 -13.33 -4.99
N PRO A 191 9.97 -12.78 -4.19
CA PRO A 191 10.03 -11.40 -3.73
C PRO A 191 11.30 -11.07 -2.96
N THR A 192 11.80 -11.97 -2.11
CA THR A 192 13.07 -11.82 -1.40
C THR A 192 14.25 -11.69 -2.38
N TYR A 193 14.30 -12.51 -3.40
CA TYR A 193 15.33 -12.41 -4.44
C TYR A 193 15.24 -11.08 -5.21
N LEU A 194 14.05 -10.70 -5.64
CA LEU A 194 13.80 -9.46 -6.39
C LEU A 194 14.09 -8.22 -5.55
N GLN A 195 13.77 -8.24 -4.26
CA GLN A 195 14.13 -7.20 -3.30
C GLN A 195 15.64 -6.96 -3.26
N HIS A 196 16.45 -8.02 -3.11
CA HIS A 196 17.91 -7.87 -3.10
C HIS A 196 18.45 -7.30 -4.41
N LEU A 197 17.91 -7.73 -5.55
CA LEU A 197 18.28 -7.16 -6.85
C LEU A 197 17.92 -5.67 -6.95
N SER A 198 16.72 -5.29 -6.50
CA SER A 198 16.27 -3.89 -6.58
C SER A 198 17.12 -2.99 -5.67
N MET A 199 17.41 -3.41 -4.45
CA MET A 199 18.25 -2.68 -3.51
C MET A 199 19.68 -2.55 -4.02
N THR A 200 20.28 -3.61 -4.54
CA THR A 200 21.61 -3.54 -5.13
C THR A 200 21.69 -2.54 -6.29
N ARG A 201 20.64 -2.44 -7.12
CA ARG A 201 20.60 -1.48 -8.23
C ARG A 201 20.39 -0.03 -7.78
N SER A 202 19.69 0.19 -6.70
CA SER A 202 19.49 1.54 -6.12
C SER A 202 20.67 2.00 -5.25
N GLY A 203 21.62 1.11 -4.93
CA GLY A 203 22.78 1.43 -4.08
C GLY A 203 22.46 1.42 -2.59
N SER A 204 21.36 0.76 -2.21
CA SER A 204 20.94 0.57 -0.82
C SER A 204 21.38 -0.79 -0.29
#